data_457fe6192796c3a2afd9b6cdc2b3a1e9
#
_entry.id   457fe6192796c3a2afd9b6cdc2b3a1e9
#
_cell.length_a   1.000
_cell.length_b   1.000
_cell.length_c   1.000
_cell.angle_alpha   90.00
_cell.angle_beta   90.00
_cell.angle_gamma   90.00
#
_symmetry.space_group_name_H-M   'P 1'
#
loop_
_entity.id
_entity.type
_entity.pdbx_description
1 polymer ?
#
loop_
_entity_poly.entity_id
_entity_poly.type
_entity_poly.pdbx_seq_one_letter_code
_entity_poly.pdbx_strand_id
1 'polypeptide(L)'
;MTLTGALALTACTGADGGKPTGSGGNYVTGAKGVSTAAKGERTEAPKLDGETVDGKTLDTIALKGKVVVLNVWGSWCPPCRAEAPSFAKVSKELTDAGKDVVFVGVNVRDNSKQNAASFEETFGITYPSLYDPDGKLLLRFPKGSLNPNAIPSTLVLDREGRIAARTLAPLSEDQLRSMIDPVLAEQ
;
A
#
# COMPACT_ATOMS: atom_id res chain seq x y z
N MET A 1 -71.56 -1.07 12.48
CA MET A 1 -70.57 -1.91 11.72
C MET A 1 -69.34 -1.02 11.48
N THR A 2 -68.38 -1.09 12.35
CA THR A 2 -67.12 -0.31 12.29
C THR A 2 -65.99 -1.27 11.95
N LEU A 3 -65.44 -1.13 10.73
CA LEU A 3 -64.24 -1.85 10.28
C LEU A 3 -62.98 -1.12 10.74
N THR A 4 -62.26 -1.73 11.63
CA THR A 4 -60.94 -1.26 12.08
C THR A 4 -59.86 -1.94 11.22
N GLY A 5 -59.23 -1.17 10.29
CA GLY A 5 -58.10 -1.65 9.51
C GLY A 5 -56.79 -1.49 10.24
N ALA A 6 -56.11 -2.60 10.52
CA ALA A 6 -54.76 -2.59 11.08
C ALA A 6 -53.71 -2.41 9.99
N LEU A 7 -52.97 -1.30 9.98
CA LEU A 7 -51.75 -1.12 9.15
C LEU A 7 -50.60 -1.86 9.84
N ALA A 8 -50.08 -2.89 9.20
CA ALA A 8 -48.82 -3.52 9.56
C ALA A 8 -47.65 -2.71 8.92
N LEU A 9 -46.84 -2.04 9.73
CA LEU A 9 -45.54 -1.48 9.28
C LEU A 9 -44.51 -2.61 9.25
N THR A 10 -44.16 -3.02 8.04
CA THR A 10 -42.97 -3.85 7.82
C THR A 10 -41.73 -2.97 7.83
N ALA A 11 -40.98 -2.99 8.92
CA ALA A 11 -39.65 -2.39 8.99
C ALA A 11 -38.67 -3.27 8.21
N CYS A 12 -38.31 -2.85 6.99
CA CYS A 12 -37.15 -3.38 6.29
C CYS A 12 -35.89 -2.82 6.96
N THR A 13 -35.24 -3.61 7.80
CA THR A 13 -33.84 -3.38 8.17
C THR A 13 -32.97 -3.77 6.98
N GLY A 14 -32.74 -2.82 6.07
CA GLY A 14 -31.75 -2.94 5.03
C GLY A 14 -30.36 -2.85 5.67
N ALA A 15 -29.65 -3.99 5.72
CA ALA A 15 -28.21 -3.98 5.87
C ALA A 15 -27.63 -3.37 4.59
N ASP A 16 -27.33 -2.06 4.61
CA ASP A 16 -26.59 -1.39 3.55
C ASP A 16 -25.15 -1.93 3.54
N GLY A 17 -24.95 -2.99 2.75
CA GLY A 17 -23.64 -3.34 2.24
C GLY A 17 -23.16 -2.20 1.36
N GLY A 18 -22.31 -1.31 1.88
CA GLY A 18 -21.77 -0.17 1.17
C GLY A 18 -21.17 -0.61 -0.17
N LYS A 19 -21.81 -0.23 -1.27
CA LYS A 19 -21.27 -0.36 -2.61
C LYS A 19 -19.97 0.42 -2.69
N PRO A 20 -18.87 -0.14 -3.22
CA PRO A 20 -17.62 0.59 -3.38
C PRO A 20 -17.86 1.78 -4.33
N THR A 21 -17.82 2.98 -3.79
CA THR A 21 -17.90 4.21 -4.57
C THR A 21 -16.49 4.62 -4.99
N GLY A 22 -16.18 4.43 -6.27
CA GLY A 22 -15.31 5.34 -6.96
C GLY A 22 -13.85 4.97 -7.15
N SER A 23 -13.45 5.10 -8.38
CA SER A 23 -12.14 5.12 -9.02
C SER A 23 -11.33 3.83 -9.05
N GLY A 24 -11.62 3.03 -10.07
CA GLY A 24 -10.61 2.18 -10.73
C GLY A 24 -10.06 1.04 -9.90
N GLY A 25 -10.91 0.14 -9.40
CA GLY A 25 -10.52 -1.09 -8.72
C GLY A 25 -11.56 -1.48 -7.66
N ASN A 26 -11.68 -2.76 -7.36
CA ASN A 26 -12.65 -3.30 -6.39
C ASN A 26 -12.18 -3.09 -4.93
N TYR A 27 -11.79 -1.84 -4.58
CA TYR A 27 -11.31 -1.52 -3.25
C TYR A 27 -12.44 -1.03 -2.34
N VAL A 28 -12.48 -1.54 -1.12
CA VAL A 28 -13.32 -1.04 -0.02
C VAL A 28 -12.43 -0.19 0.91
N THR A 29 -12.77 1.07 1.07
CA THR A 29 -12.02 1.98 1.95
C THR A 29 -12.56 1.90 3.37
N GLY A 30 -11.70 1.49 4.31
CA GLY A 30 -11.99 1.44 5.73
C GLY A 30 -11.88 2.81 6.41
N ALA A 31 -12.30 2.88 7.69
CA ALA A 31 -12.38 4.10 8.49
C ALA A 31 -11.04 4.86 8.67
N LYS A 32 -9.90 4.24 8.38
CA LYS A 32 -8.55 4.83 8.55
C LYS A 32 -7.89 5.22 7.21
N GLY A 33 -8.66 5.31 6.13
CA GLY A 33 -8.12 5.66 4.81
C GLY A 33 -7.35 4.53 4.10
N VAL A 34 -7.31 3.34 4.70
CA VAL A 34 -6.77 2.12 4.07
C VAL A 34 -7.86 1.51 3.20
N SER A 35 -7.52 1.20 1.96
CA SER A 35 -8.41 0.52 1.01
C SER A 35 -7.91 -0.90 0.79
N THR A 36 -8.79 -1.88 0.88
CA THR A 36 -8.49 -3.32 0.71
C THR A 36 -9.30 -3.92 -0.43
N ALA A 37 -8.75 -4.95 -1.09
CA ALA A 37 -9.44 -5.75 -2.09
C ALA A 37 -9.56 -7.20 -1.64
N ALA A 38 -10.74 -7.82 -1.85
CA ALA A 38 -10.94 -9.24 -1.59
C ALA A 38 -10.04 -10.09 -2.49
N LYS A 39 -9.58 -11.28 -2.02
CA LYS A 39 -8.58 -12.11 -2.71
C LYS A 39 -8.89 -12.37 -4.19
N GLY A 40 -10.18 -12.60 -4.55
CA GLY A 40 -10.63 -12.83 -5.93
C GLY A 40 -10.77 -11.58 -6.80
N GLU A 41 -10.64 -10.37 -6.21
CA GLU A 41 -10.88 -9.09 -6.90
C GLU A 41 -9.62 -8.23 -7.02
N ARG A 42 -8.47 -8.75 -6.55
CA ARG A 42 -7.19 -8.05 -6.57
C ARG A 42 -6.64 -7.90 -7.97
N THR A 43 -6.17 -6.70 -8.27
CA THR A 43 -5.50 -6.38 -9.54
C THR A 43 -4.02 -6.72 -9.43
N GLU A 44 -3.43 -7.29 -10.48
CA GLU A 44 -2.00 -7.56 -10.55
C GLU A 44 -1.20 -6.24 -10.52
N ALA A 45 -0.16 -6.20 -9.69
CA ALA A 45 0.79 -5.08 -9.69
C ALA A 45 1.72 -5.21 -10.91
N PRO A 46 2.15 -4.08 -11.50
CA PRO A 46 3.11 -4.12 -12.59
C PRO A 46 4.47 -4.60 -12.10
N LYS A 47 5.24 -5.17 -13.01
CA LYS A 47 6.68 -5.36 -12.80
C LYS A 47 7.35 -4.00 -12.55
N LEU A 48 8.06 -3.90 -11.44
CA LEU A 48 8.97 -2.78 -11.17
C LEU A 48 10.39 -3.32 -11.18
N ASP A 49 11.23 -2.74 -12.00
CA ASP A 49 12.63 -3.12 -12.14
C ASP A 49 13.48 -1.90 -12.41
N GLY A 50 14.70 -1.92 -11.91
CA GLY A 50 15.63 -0.83 -12.10
C GLY A 50 16.77 -0.81 -11.10
N GLU A 51 17.52 0.29 -11.14
CA GLU A 51 18.60 0.54 -10.21
C GLU A 51 18.04 1.04 -8.87
N THR A 52 18.62 0.57 -7.77
CA THR A 52 18.29 1.00 -6.42
C THR A 52 19.12 2.22 -6.01
N VAL A 53 18.69 2.87 -4.91
CA VAL A 53 19.41 4.02 -4.32
C VAL A 53 20.86 3.65 -3.99
N ASP A 54 21.12 2.42 -3.53
CA ASP A 54 22.47 1.92 -3.23
C ASP A 54 23.25 1.39 -4.45
N GLY A 55 22.72 1.58 -5.67
CA GLY A 55 23.39 1.25 -6.93
C GLY A 55 23.28 -0.22 -7.36
N LYS A 56 22.51 -1.05 -6.64
CA LYS A 56 22.20 -2.42 -7.05
C LYS A 56 21.04 -2.45 -8.04
N THR A 57 20.67 -3.64 -8.49
CA THR A 57 19.48 -3.87 -9.31
C THR A 57 18.42 -4.62 -8.52
N LEU A 58 17.16 -4.28 -8.71
CA LEU A 58 16.02 -4.96 -8.12
C LEU A 58 14.98 -5.23 -9.20
N ASP A 59 14.35 -6.41 -9.14
CA ASP A 59 13.20 -6.80 -9.94
C ASP A 59 12.13 -7.39 -9.02
N THR A 60 10.96 -6.77 -8.97
CA THR A 60 9.86 -7.22 -8.09
C THR A 60 9.29 -8.58 -8.48
N ILE A 61 9.50 -9.05 -9.72
CA ILE A 61 9.09 -10.41 -10.13
C ILE A 61 9.82 -11.48 -9.32
N ALA A 62 11.08 -11.22 -8.94
CA ALA A 62 11.87 -12.12 -8.12
C ALA A 62 11.34 -12.27 -6.67
N LEU A 63 10.39 -11.42 -6.28
CA LEU A 63 9.78 -11.42 -4.94
C LEU A 63 8.47 -12.23 -4.86
N LYS A 64 8.03 -12.85 -5.96
CA LYS A 64 6.85 -13.74 -5.94
C LYS A 64 6.99 -14.83 -4.88
N GLY A 65 5.89 -15.15 -4.23
CA GLY A 65 5.84 -16.05 -3.07
C GLY A 65 5.93 -15.33 -1.73
N LYS A 66 6.33 -14.06 -1.71
CA LYS A 66 6.36 -13.21 -0.50
C LYS A 66 5.30 -12.13 -0.54
N VAL A 67 4.87 -11.69 0.62
CA VAL A 67 4.11 -10.43 0.73
C VAL A 67 5.07 -9.27 0.47
N VAL A 68 4.68 -8.33 -0.39
CA VAL A 68 5.54 -7.19 -0.73
C VAL A 68 4.88 -5.89 -0.29
N VAL A 69 5.59 -5.08 0.48
CA VAL A 69 5.18 -3.74 0.88
C VAL A 69 5.91 -2.75 0.00
N LEU A 70 5.20 -2.09 -0.90
CA LEU A 70 5.73 -1.02 -1.75
C LEU A 70 5.40 0.32 -1.12
N ASN A 71 6.42 1.12 -0.80
CA ASN A 71 6.27 2.49 -0.28
C ASN A 71 6.85 3.50 -1.28
N VAL A 72 6.01 4.40 -1.76
CA VAL A 72 6.40 5.49 -2.67
C VAL A 72 6.72 6.73 -1.86
N TRP A 73 7.93 7.25 -2.00
CA TRP A 73 8.43 8.32 -1.18
C TRP A 73 9.42 9.26 -1.91
N GLY A 74 9.69 10.43 -1.30
CA GLY A 74 10.75 11.33 -1.73
C GLY A 74 11.39 11.98 -0.50
N SER A 75 12.69 12.27 -0.54
CA SER A 75 13.41 12.88 0.59
C SER A 75 12.91 14.28 0.94
N TRP A 76 12.39 14.98 -0.04
CA TRP A 76 11.80 16.33 0.02
C TRP A 76 10.36 16.36 0.55
N CYS A 77 9.71 15.21 0.74
CA CYS A 77 8.30 15.07 1.11
C CYS A 77 8.12 15.05 2.64
N PRO A 78 7.56 16.11 3.29
CA PRO A 78 7.44 16.13 4.75
C PRO A 78 6.61 14.99 5.33
N PRO A 79 5.44 14.60 4.79
CA PRO A 79 4.69 13.46 5.32
C PRO A 79 5.40 12.12 5.12
N CYS A 80 6.25 11.95 4.08
CA CYS A 80 7.09 10.76 3.92
C CYS A 80 8.14 10.66 5.05
N ARG A 81 8.69 11.79 5.45
CA ARG A 81 9.62 11.88 6.60
C ARG A 81 8.94 11.52 7.92
N ALA A 82 7.67 11.89 8.07
CA ALA A 82 6.89 11.60 9.28
C ALA A 82 6.58 10.10 9.44
N GLU A 83 6.33 9.38 8.35
CA GLU A 83 6.04 7.94 8.39
C GLU A 83 7.29 7.04 8.39
N ALA A 84 8.43 7.54 7.90
CA ALA A 84 9.66 6.75 7.71
C ALA A 84 10.11 5.96 8.96
N PRO A 85 10.07 6.51 10.19
CA PRO A 85 10.41 5.74 11.40
C PRO A 85 9.50 4.51 11.60
N SER A 86 8.22 4.61 11.27
CA SER A 86 7.28 3.47 11.36
C SER A 86 7.65 2.37 10.37
N PHE A 87 8.03 2.74 9.14
CA PHE A 87 8.48 1.79 8.12
C PHE A 87 9.79 1.11 8.51
N ALA A 88 10.78 1.87 8.99
CA ALA A 88 12.05 1.32 9.45
C ALA A 88 11.86 0.30 10.59
N LYS A 89 11.03 0.65 11.58
CA LYS A 89 10.71 -0.22 12.72
C LYS A 89 9.99 -1.49 12.27
N VAL A 90 8.84 -1.35 11.57
CA VAL A 90 8.01 -2.50 11.18
C VAL A 90 8.74 -3.44 10.24
N SER A 91 9.50 -2.90 9.26
CA SER A 91 10.28 -3.73 8.34
C SER A 91 11.34 -4.56 9.07
N LYS A 92 12.05 -3.92 10.01
CA LYS A 92 13.06 -4.60 10.83
C LYS A 92 12.43 -5.70 11.69
N GLU A 93 11.37 -5.40 12.43
CA GLU A 93 10.71 -6.36 13.32
C GLU A 93 10.16 -7.58 12.58
N LEU A 94 9.53 -7.37 11.41
CA LEU A 94 9.00 -8.48 10.62
C LEU A 94 10.12 -9.31 9.99
N THR A 95 11.22 -8.69 9.58
CA THR A 95 12.41 -9.39 9.06
C THR A 95 13.08 -10.22 10.15
N ASP A 96 13.32 -9.62 11.33
CA ASP A 96 13.93 -10.29 12.49
C ASP A 96 13.07 -11.46 12.99
N ALA A 97 11.75 -11.36 12.86
CA ALA A 97 10.78 -12.43 13.17
C ALA A 97 10.68 -13.49 12.08
N GLY A 98 11.47 -13.42 11.00
CA GLY A 98 11.47 -14.38 9.89
C GLY A 98 10.15 -14.45 9.12
N LYS A 99 9.39 -13.35 9.06
CA LYS A 99 8.14 -13.31 8.30
C LYS A 99 8.42 -13.22 6.80
N ASP A 100 7.58 -13.90 6.00
CA ASP A 100 7.65 -13.89 4.52
C ASP A 100 7.11 -12.58 3.94
N VAL A 101 7.76 -11.47 4.30
CA VAL A 101 7.47 -10.13 3.80
C VAL A 101 8.75 -9.42 3.37
N VAL A 102 8.63 -8.66 2.29
CA VAL A 102 9.74 -7.82 1.78
C VAL A 102 9.22 -6.39 1.63
N PHE A 103 9.99 -5.44 2.14
CA PHE A 103 9.75 -4.02 1.91
C PHE A 103 10.58 -3.54 0.72
N VAL A 104 9.97 -2.74 -0.12
CA VAL A 104 10.61 -2.08 -1.28
C VAL A 104 10.16 -0.64 -1.32
N GLY A 105 11.11 0.28 -1.27
CA GLY A 105 10.86 1.68 -1.55
C GLY A 105 10.80 1.95 -3.05
N VAL A 106 10.06 2.98 -3.44
CA VAL A 106 10.16 3.61 -4.76
C VAL A 106 10.41 5.08 -4.52
N ASN A 107 11.68 5.47 -4.63
CA ASN A 107 12.09 6.85 -4.46
C ASN A 107 11.80 7.64 -5.74
N VAL A 108 11.05 8.73 -5.63
CA VAL A 108 10.62 9.53 -6.78
C VAL A 108 10.96 11.01 -6.63
N ARG A 109 11.28 11.64 -7.76
CA ARG A 109 11.49 13.08 -7.87
C ARG A 109 12.57 13.64 -6.94
N ASP A 110 13.50 12.80 -6.51
CA ASP A 110 14.73 13.26 -5.88
C ASP A 110 15.74 13.69 -6.94
N ASN A 111 16.36 14.84 -6.72
CA ASN A 111 17.31 15.42 -7.67
C ASN A 111 18.63 14.63 -7.77
N SER A 112 18.90 13.78 -6.77
CA SER A 112 20.08 12.92 -6.75
C SER A 112 19.86 11.70 -5.87
N LYS A 113 20.56 10.60 -6.17
CA LYS A 113 20.61 9.42 -5.30
C LYS A 113 21.15 9.74 -3.91
N GLN A 114 22.06 10.73 -3.80
CA GLN A 114 22.63 11.12 -2.50
C GLN A 114 21.55 11.64 -1.55
N ASN A 115 20.58 12.42 -2.03
CA ASN A 115 19.46 12.89 -1.22
C ASN A 115 18.62 11.72 -0.70
N ALA A 116 18.32 10.76 -1.58
CA ALA A 116 17.59 9.56 -1.23
C ALA A 116 18.36 8.69 -0.21
N ALA A 117 19.66 8.47 -0.43
CA ALA A 117 20.52 7.71 0.48
C ALA A 117 20.61 8.37 1.86
N SER A 118 20.78 9.70 1.92
CA SER A 118 20.81 10.45 3.19
C SER A 118 19.48 10.36 3.95
N PHE A 119 18.35 10.27 3.24
CA PHE A 119 17.06 10.02 3.87
C PHE A 119 17.01 8.61 4.49
N GLU A 120 17.37 7.58 3.71
CA GLU A 120 17.39 6.19 4.20
C GLU A 120 18.28 6.04 5.44
N GLU A 121 19.49 6.63 5.40
CA GLU A 121 20.40 6.63 6.55
C GLU A 121 19.79 7.34 7.76
N THR A 122 19.23 8.55 7.55
CA THR A 122 18.65 9.37 8.64
C THR A 122 17.54 8.65 9.38
N PHE A 123 16.69 7.90 8.66
CA PHE A 123 15.53 7.22 9.22
C PHE A 123 15.78 5.73 9.52
N GLY A 124 16.98 5.21 9.25
CA GLY A 124 17.32 3.80 9.49
C GLY A 124 16.57 2.85 8.56
N ILE A 125 16.27 3.26 7.32
CA ILE A 125 15.68 2.42 6.29
C ILE A 125 16.75 1.44 5.80
N THR A 126 16.50 0.14 5.92
CA THR A 126 17.44 -0.93 5.55
C THR A 126 16.97 -1.78 4.37
N TYR A 127 15.74 -1.62 3.95
CA TYR A 127 15.22 -2.28 2.76
C TYR A 127 15.57 -1.49 1.49
N PRO A 128 15.70 -2.16 0.31
CA PRO A 128 16.09 -1.50 -0.92
C PRO A 128 14.98 -0.55 -1.44
N SER A 129 15.40 0.56 -2.04
CA SER A 129 14.50 1.46 -2.76
C SER A 129 14.93 1.58 -4.23
N LEU A 130 14.01 1.36 -5.16
CA LEU A 130 14.18 1.70 -6.58
C LEU A 130 14.31 3.21 -6.72
N TYR A 131 15.29 3.67 -7.51
CA TYR A 131 15.50 5.08 -7.80
C TYR A 131 14.78 5.46 -9.10
N ASP A 132 13.68 6.20 -8.99
CA ASP A 132 12.80 6.60 -10.10
C ASP A 132 12.62 8.13 -10.14
N PRO A 133 13.67 8.91 -10.45
CA PRO A 133 13.61 10.37 -10.39
C PRO A 133 12.56 10.97 -11.33
N ASP A 134 12.23 10.29 -12.41
CA ASP A 134 11.22 10.71 -13.39
C ASP A 134 9.81 10.25 -13.05
N GLY A 135 9.63 9.36 -12.08
CA GLY A 135 8.33 8.77 -11.71
C GLY A 135 7.77 7.79 -12.75
N LYS A 136 8.61 7.24 -13.62
CA LYS A 136 8.19 6.35 -14.72
C LYS A 136 7.64 5.01 -14.23
N LEU A 137 8.17 4.49 -13.13
CA LEU A 137 7.69 3.25 -12.52
C LEU A 137 6.25 3.37 -12.04
N LEU A 138 5.88 4.55 -11.51
CA LEU A 138 4.52 4.80 -11.03
C LEU A 138 3.48 4.80 -12.16
N LEU A 139 3.89 5.17 -13.38
CA LEU A 139 3.00 5.18 -14.54
C LEU A 139 2.64 3.79 -15.05
N ARG A 140 3.37 2.75 -14.61
CA ARG A 140 3.07 1.34 -14.96
C ARG A 140 1.83 0.80 -14.22
N PHE A 141 1.45 1.41 -13.09
CA PHE A 141 0.33 0.92 -12.29
C PHE A 141 -1.01 1.11 -13.01
N PRO A 142 -1.94 0.13 -12.88
CA PRO A 142 -3.29 0.25 -13.40
C PRO A 142 -3.99 1.51 -12.86
N LYS A 143 -4.84 2.11 -13.69
CA LYS A 143 -5.64 3.28 -13.25
C LYS A 143 -6.38 2.98 -11.96
N GLY A 144 -6.29 3.92 -11.01
CA GLY A 144 -6.97 3.82 -9.74
C GLY A 144 -6.23 3.01 -8.68
N SER A 145 -5.14 2.27 -8.99
CA SER A 145 -4.32 1.59 -7.99
C SER A 145 -3.45 2.57 -7.21
N LEU A 146 -2.91 3.56 -7.90
CA LEU A 146 -1.98 4.56 -7.39
C LEU A 146 -2.30 5.92 -8.04
N ASN A 147 -1.98 7.00 -7.36
CA ASN A 147 -1.93 8.34 -7.95
C ASN A 147 -0.47 8.79 -8.00
N PRO A 148 0.15 8.90 -9.19
CA PRO A 148 1.56 9.29 -9.31
C PRO A 148 1.92 10.65 -8.68
N ASN A 149 0.91 11.51 -8.45
CA ASN A 149 1.10 12.81 -7.83
C ASN A 149 0.88 12.81 -6.31
N ALA A 150 0.31 11.73 -5.74
CA ALA A 150 0.04 11.62 -4.32
C ALA A 150 1.12 10.77 -3.64
N ILE A 151 2.03 11.40 -2.92
CA ILE A 151 3.01 10.75 -2.06
C ILE A 151 2.91 11.29 -0.63
N PRO A 152 3.14 10.46 0.40
CA PRO A 152 3.45 9.04 0.27
C PRO A 152 2.25 8.21 -0.19
N SER A 153 2.55 7.07 -0.80
CA SER A 153 1.57 6.04 -1.12
C SER A 153 2.14 4.68 -0.76
N THR A 154 1.32 3.80 -0.21
CA THR A 154 1.75 2.45 0.16
C THR A 154 0.80 1.42 -0.43
N LEU A 155 1.36 0.36 -0.99
CA LEU A 155 0.65 -0.81 -1.46
C LEU A 155 1.19 -2.05 -0.77
N VAL A 156 0.30 -2.97 -0.41
CA VAL A 156 0.66 -4.32 0.04
C VAL A 156 0.22 -5.30 -1.03
N LEU A 157 1.18 -6.06 -1.54
CA LEU A 157 0.96 -7.10 -2.54
C LEU A 157 0.90 -8.47 -1.85
N ASP A 158 0.00 -9.32 -2.33
CA ASP A 158 -0.04 -10.71 -1.91
C ASP A 158 1.10 -11.54 -2.53
N ARG A 159 1.19 -12.83 -2.19
CA ARG A 159 2.24 -13.74 -2.66
C ARG A 159 2.22 -13.96 -4.18
N GLU A 160 1.09 -13.73 -4.82
CA GLU A 160 0.93 -13.78 -6.27
C GLU A 160 1.29 -12.45 -6.97
N GLY A 161 1.61 -11.39 -6.19
CA GLY A 161 1.97 -10.07 -6.70
C GLY A 161 0.75 -9.19 -7.02
N ARG A 162 -0.42 -9.47 -6.42
CA ARG A 162 -1.65 -8.70 -6.62
C ARG A 162 -1.84 -7.71 -5.46
N ILE A 163 -2.40 -6.55 -5.75
CA ILE A 163 -2.60 -5.47 -4.78
C ILE A 163 -3.74 -5.84 -3.82
N ALA A 164 -3.38 -6.18 -2.58
CA ALA A 164 -4.32 -6.55 -1.52
C ALA A 164 -4.81 -5.35 -0.72
N ALA A 165 -3.92 -4.40 -0.42
CA ALA A 165 -4.24 -3.18 0.31
C ALA A 165 -3.47 -1.98 -0.24
N ARG A 166 -4.03 -0.79 -0.07
CA ARG A 166 -3.39 0.47 -0.45
C ARG A 166 -3.80 1.63 0.43
N THR A 167 -2.95 2.64 0.49
CA THR A 167 -3.28 3.99 0.99
C THR A 167 -2.57 5.04 0.14
N LEU A 168 -3.17 6.23 0.06
CA LEU A 168 -2.61 7.40 -0.63
C LEU A 168 -2.34 8.53 0.38
N ALA A 169 -2.02 8.16 1.61
CA ALA A 169 -1.76 9.05 2.72
C ALA A 169 -0.67 8.47 3.62
N PRO A 170 -0.03 9.30 4.46
CA PRO A 170 0.97 8.80 5.40
C PRO A 170 0.37 7.83 6.40
N LEU A 171 1.16 6.85 6.82
CA LEU A 171 0.77 5.78 7.72
C LEU A 171 1.42 5.91 9.12
N SER A 172 0.61 5.68 10.14
CA SER A 172 1.13 5.29 11.45
C SER A 172 1.55 3.80 11.44
N GLU A 173 2.30 3.39 12.47
CA GLU A 173 2.70 1.98 12.64
C GLU A 173 1.47 1.04 12.66
N ASP A 174 0.44 1.38 13.44
CA ASP A 174 -0.78 0.56 13.55
C ASP A 174 -1.52 0.42 12.21
N GLN A 175 -1.56 1.50 11.42
CA GLN A 175 -2.16 1.47 10.09
C GLN A 175 -1.34 0.60 9.14
N LEU A 176 0.00 0.72 9.16
CA LEU A 176 0.88 -0.10 8.34
C LEU A 176 0.72 -1.59 8.67
N ARG A 177 0.70 -1.95 9.96
CA ARG A 177 0.44 -3.34 10.40
C ARG A 177 -0.95 -3.82 9.97
N SER A 178 -1.98 -2.99 10.10
CA SER A 178 -3.33 -3.35 9.69
C SER A 178 -3.46 -3.65 8.18
N MET A 179 -2.54 -3.15 7.36
CA MET A 179 -2.44 -3.49 5.93
C MET A 179 -1.69 -4.80 5.70
N ILE A 180 -0.64 -5.08 6.49
CA ILE A 180 0.28 -6.19 6.27
C ILE A 180 -0.22 -7.48 6.90
N ASP A 181 -0.64 -7.43 8.17
CA ASP A 181 -0.94 -8.63 8.97
C ASP A 181 -2.05 -9.52 8.37
N PRO A 182 -3.17 -8.96 7.83
CA PRO A 182 -4.19 -9.79 7.17
C PRO A 182 -3.64 -10.54 5.95
N VAL A 183 -2.77 -9.88 5.15
CA VAL A 183 -2.19 -10.49 3.93
C VAL A 183 -1.15 -11.55 4.28
N LEU A 184 -0.37 -11.33 5.34
CA LEU A 184 0.56 -12.33 5.87
C LEU A 184 -0.14 -13.58 6.40
N ALA A 185 -1.34 -13.42 6.97
CA ALA A 185 -2.15 -14.53 7.51
C ALA A 185 -2.82 -15.37 6.42
N GLU A 186 -2.89 -14.90 5.18
CA GLU A 186 -3.46 -15.66 4.07
C GLU A 186 -2.53 -16.83 3.67
N GLN A 187 -3.16 -17.99 3.41
CA GLN A 187 -2.50 -19.20 2.89
C GLN A 187 -2.64 -19.30 1.35
#